data_3eab04afa70566d659d7ba044fa5cc64
#
_entry.id   3eab04afa70566d659d7ba044fa5cc64
#
_cell.length_a   1.000
_cell.length_b   1.000
_cell.length_c   1.000
_cell.angle_alpha   90.00
_cell.angle_beta   90.00
_cell.angle_gamma   90.00
#
_symmetry.space_group_name_H-M   'P 1'
#
loop_
_entity.id
_entity.type
_entity.pdbx_description
1 polymer ?
#
loop_
_entity_poly.entity_id
_entity_poly.type
_entity_poly.pdbx_seq_one_letter_code
_entity_poly.pdbx_strand_id
1 'polypeptide(L)'
;MNADSVKARLKNFAVSSGCTFQDALVYYGLERTIYRISVSPYAGHFVLKGGIFLYAIFDRKYERATTDVDLLARRISNSAEEMKTVFRDIFAQDTDDALVFDLDSITAEDITEFKEYHGLHTSAVAYLDRTRIPIGIDIGFGDVIYPDAVEMDFPVILDMEAPRVNAYSLESSIPELPGRVLSATPAHLGIRFSGGSAYDTSNSGFQSHW
;
A
#
# COMPACT_ATOMS: atom_id res chain seq x y z
N MET A 1 1.24 -22.32 2.71
CA MET A 1 2.40 -22.09 3.63
C MET A 1 1.98 -22.37 5.06
N ASN A 2 2.94 -22.68 5.99
CA ASN A 2 2.64 -22.99 7.40
C ASN A 2 2.88 -21.74 8.27
N ALA A 3 1.98 -21.43 9.19
CA ALA A 3 2.04 -20.24 10.04
C ALA A 3 3.29 -20.16 10.94
N ASP A 4 3.78 -21.30 11.46
CA ASP A 4 5.01 -21.33 12.28
C ASP A 4 6.23 -20.95 11.44
N SER A 5 6.30 -21.39 10.19
CA SER A 5 7.37 -21.02 9.25
C SER A 5 7.31 -19.52 8.94
N VAL A 6 6.11 -18.96 8.70
CA VAL A 6 5.94 -17.52 8.49
C VAL A 6 6.39 -16.73 9.71
N LYS A 7 5.94 -17.12 10.91
CA LYS A 7 6.36 -16.47 12.17
C LYS A 7 7.88 -16.49 12.37
N ALA A 8 8.53 -17.63 12.09
CA ALA A 8 9.98 -17.74 12.22
C ALA A 8 10.71 -16.81 11.22
N ARG A 9 10.26 -16.77 9.98
CA ARG A 9 10.81 -15.87 8.94
C ARG A 9 10.61 -14.40 9.28
N LEU A 10 9.43 -14.02 9.80
CA LEU A 10 9.16 -12.65 10.26
C LEU A 10 10.04 -12.24 11.44
N LYS A 11 10.34 -13.16 12.38
CA LYS A 11 11.30 -12.90 13.46
C LYS A 11 12.70 -12.63 12.92
N ASN A 12 13.15 -13.43 11.95
CA ASN A 12 14.45 -13.22 11.31
C ASN A 12 14.50 -11.89 10.55
N PHE A 13 13.42 -11.56 9.83
CA PHE A 13 13.28 -10.26 9.16
C PHE A 13 13.36 -9.11 10.16
N ALA A 14 12.64 -9.17 11.27
CA ALA A 14 12.65 -8.13 12.31
C ALA A 14 14.07 -7.90 12.84
N VAL A 15 14.82 -8.97 13.14
CA VAL A 15 16.21 -8.87 13.60
C VAL A 15 17.12 -8.26 12.54
N SER A 16 17.01 -8.68 11.29
CA SER A 16 17.89 -8.19 10.19
C SER A 16 17.58 -6.75 9.79
N SER A 17 16.31 -6.31 9.95
CA SER A 17 15.85 -4.97 9.58
C SER A 17 15.90 -3.97 10.76
N GLY A 18 16.18 -4.43 11.97
CA GLY A 18 16.21 -3.60 13.17
C GLY A 18 14.83 -3.10 13.63
N CYS A 19 13.74 -3.72 13.17
CA CYS A 19 12.39 -3.41 13.62
C CYS A 19 11.90 -4.40 14.68
N THR A 20 10.76 -4.10 15.32
CA THR A 20 10.15 -5.05 16.25
C THR A 20 9.45 -6.18 15.51
N PHE A 21 9.25 -7.32 16.18
CA PHE A 21 8.44 -8.41 15.61
C PHE A 21 6.99 -7.96 15.36
N GLN A 22 6.46 -7.06 16.19
CA GLN A 22 5.13 -6.49 16.00
C GLN A 22 5.05 -5.65 14.72
N ASP A 23 6.07 -4.84 14.42
CA ASP A 23 6.14 -4.07 13.17
C ASP A 23 6.19 -5.01 11.96
N ALA A 24 7.01 -6.07 12.04
CA ALA A 24 7.09 -7.06 10.98
C ALA A 24 5.75 -7.77 10.73
N LEU A 25 4.97 -8.05 11.78
CA LEU A 25 3.62 -8.61 11.67
C LEU A 25 2.65 -7.64 11.00
N VAL A 26 2.67 -6.36 11.39
CA VAL A 26 1.81 -5.32 10.79
C VAL A 26 2.15 -5.18 9.31
N TYR A 27 3.42 -4.98 8.96
CA TYR A 27 3.84 -4.87 7.55
C TYR A 27 3.47 -6.10 6.73
N TYR A 28 3.60 -7.29 7.29
CA TYR A 28 3.18 -8.52 6.62
C TYR A 28 1.67 -8.53 6.37
N GLY A 29 0.88 -8.14 7.36
CA GLY A 29 -0.58 -8.02 7.22
C GLY A 29 -0.99 -7.03 6.12
N LEU A 30 -0.36 -5.84 6.10
CA LEU A 30 -0.61 -4.82 5.07
C LEU A 30 -0.19 -5.28 3.68
N GLU A 31 1.01 -5.88 3.55
CA GLU A 31 1.52 -6.44 2.29
C GLU A 31 0.57 -7.49 1.73
N ARG A 32 0.11 -8.44 2.55
CA ARG A 32 -0.80 -9.51 2.12
C ARG A 32 -2.23 -9.02 1.88
N THR A 33 -2.62 -7.90 2.47
CA THR A 33 -3.85 -7.16 2.12
C THR A 33 -3.73 -6.57 0.71
N ILE A 34 -2.62 -5.89 0.42
CA ILE A 34 -2.34 -5.32 -0.90
C ILE A 34 -2.27 -6.43 -1.97
N TYR A 35 -1.69 -7.59 -1.64
CA TYR A 35 -1.65 -8.74 -2.55
C TYR A 35 -3.08 -9.23 -2.89
N ARG A 36 -3.96 -9.41 -1.89
CA ARG A 36 -5.35 -9.82 -2.14
C ARG A 36 -6.10 -8.80 -3.00
N ILE A 37 -5.87 -7.50 -2.78
CA ILE A 37 -6.43 -6.46 -3.65
C ILE A 37 -5.93 -6.65 -5.09
N SER A 38 -4.63 -6.87 -5.28
CA SER A 38 -4.00 -6.96 -6.61
C SER A 38 -4.45 -8.16 -7.44
N VAL A 39 -4.81 -9.27 -6.80
CA VAL A 39 -5.30 -10.49 -7.48
C VAL A 39 -6.83 -10.58 -7.52
N SER A 40 -7.54 -9.60 -6.95
CA SER A 40 -9.00 -9.55 -6.92
C SER A 40 -9.59 -9.00 -8.23
N PRO A 41 -10.89 -9.25 -8.49
CA PRO A 41 -11.61 -8.58 -9.57
C PRO A 41 -11.64 -7.04 -9.42
N TYR A 42 -11.33 -6.53 -8.26
CA TYR A 42 -11.38 -5.10 -7.92
C TYR A 42 -10.02 -4.39 -8.11
N ALA A 43 -8.95 -5.07 -8.51
CA ALA A 43 -7.60 -4.52 -8.65
C ALA A 43 -7.55 -3.21 -9.45
N GLY A 44 -8.31 -3.12 -10.54
CA GLY A 44 -8.37 -1.94 -11.41
C GLY A 44 -9.09 -0.72 -10.81
N HIS A 45 -9.79 -0.90 -9.69
CA HIS A 45 -10.53 0.16 -9.02
C HIS A 45 -9.72 0.87 -7.94
N PHE A 46 -8.60 0.29 -7.49
CA PHE A 46 -7.81 0.83 -6.40
C PHE A 46 -6.44 1.31 -6.88
N VAL A 47 -6.03 2.45 -6.34
CA VAL A 47 -4.70 3.04 -6.57
C VAL A 47 -4.05 3.27 -5.21
N LEU A 48 -2.87 2.69 -5.01
CA LEU A 48 -2.11 2.79 -3.76
C LEU A 48 -1.52 4.20 -3.63
N LYS A 49 -1.64 4.78 -2.43
CA LYS A 49 -1.12 6.12 -2.11
C LYS A 49 -0.60 6.18 -0.67
N GLY A 50 -0.30 7.38 -0.19
CA GLY A 50 0.00 7.66 1.21
C GLY A 50 1.25 7.00 1.76
N GLY A 51 1.25 6.74 3.07
CA GLY A 51 2.42 6.27 3.80
C GLY A 51 2.95 4.93 3.34
N ILE A 52 2.07 3.97 3.03
CA ILE A 52 2.46 2.63 2.59
C ILE A 52 3.09 2.64 1.18
N PHE A 53 2.63 3.55 0.30
CA PHE A 53 3.26 3.79 -1.00
C PHE A 53 4.67 4.38 -0.81
N LEU A 54 4.83 5.38 0.06
CA LEU A 54 6.14 5.97 0.36
C LEU A 54 7.10 4.94 0.95
N TYR A 55 6.62 4.07 1.85
CA TYR A 55 7.40 2.94 2.37
C TYR A 55 7.90 2.03 1.25
N ALA A 56 7.05 1.76 0.25
CA ALA A 56 7.42 0.92 -0.88
C ALA A 56 8.50 1.57 -1.77
N ILE A 57 8.34 2.84 -2.14
CA ILE A 57 9.28 3.52 -3.05
C ILE A 57 10.62 3.87 -2.39
N PHE A 58 10.67 4.08 -1.08
CA PHE A 58 11.90 4.35 -0.32
C PHE A 58 12.58 3.08 0.22
N ASP A 59 12.29 1.93 -0.38
CA ASP A 59 12.90 0.64 -0.04
C ASP A 59 12.85 0.36 1.48
N ARG A 60 11.69 0.60 2.08
CA ARG A 60 11.44 0.36 3.51
C ARG A 60 12.25 1.25 4.47
N LYS A 61 12.89 2.31 3.97
CA LYS A 61 13.67 3.28 4.76
C LYS A 61 12.86 4.53 5.15
N TYR A 62 11.56 4.52 4.88
CA TYR A 62 10.70 5.63 5.27
C TYR A 62 10.49 5.62 6.79
N GLU A 63 10.91 6.70 7.48
CA GLU A 63 10.99 6.76 8.95
C GLU A 63 9.62 6.75 9.65
N ARG A 64 8.53 7.04 8.94
CA ARG A 64 7.19 7.03 9.51
C ARG A 64 6.62 5.62 9.47
N ALA A 65 6.33 5.08 10.67
CA ALA A 65 5.57 3.83 10.76
C ALA A 65 4.21 3.99 10.09
N THR A 66 3.92 3.12 9.13
CA THR A 66 2.62 3.03 8.46
C THR A 66 1.86 1.88 9.08
N THR A 67 0.62 2.13 9.49
CA THR A 67 -0.26 1.15 10.14
C THR A 67 -1.46 0.78 9.29
N ASP A 68 -1.69 1.55 8.21
CA ASP A 68 -2.87 1.45 7.37
C ASP A 68 -2.48 1.41 5.88
N VAL A 69 -3.38 0.87 5.06
CA VAL A 69 -3.28 0.93 3.60
C VAL A 69 -4.09 2.13 3.11
N ASP A 70 -3.42 3.09 2.48
CA ASP A 70 -4.09 4.24 1.88
C ASP A 70 -4.43 3.97 0.41
N LEU A 71 -5.69 4.07 0.03
CA LEU A 71 -6.19 3.83 -1.32
C LEU A 71 -6.95 5.04 -1.88
N LEU A 72 -6.84 5.25 -3.17
CA LEU A 72 -7.82 5.99 -3.94
C LEU A 72 -8.69 5.00 -4.69
N ALA A 73 -10.00 5.05 -4.47
CA ALA A 73 -10.99 4.25 -5.19
C ALA A 73 -11.55 5.01 -6.38
N ARG A 74 -11.64 4.35 -7.54
CA ARG A 74 -12.09 4.91 -8.81
C ARG A 74 -13.14 4.03 -9.45
N ARG A 75 -14.22 4.62 -9.98
CA ARG A 75 -15.29 3.91 -10.70
C ARG A 75 -15.89 2.76 -9.90
N ILE A 76 -16.02 2.95 -8.62
CA ILE A 76 -16.64 2.04 -7.67
C ILE A 76 -17.47 2.87 -6.67
N SER A 77 -18.48 2.27 -6.07
CA SER A 77 -19.36 2.94 -5.11
C SER A 77 -18.60 3.42 -3.86
N ASN A 78 -19.03 4.54 -3.32
CA ASN A 78 -18.57 5.08 -2.03
C ASN A 78 -19.48 4.70 -0.86
N SER A 79 -20.39 3.76 -1.04
CA SER A 79 -21.25 3.24 0.02
C SER A 79 -20.48 2.33 0.98
N ALA A 80 -20.57 2.58 2.29
CA ALA A 80 -19.92 1.76 3.31
C ALA A 80 -20.36 0.28 3.22
N GLU A 81 -21.63 0.02 2.96
CA GLU A 81 -22.13 -1.37 2.85
C GLU A 81 -21.63 -2.09 1.61
N GLU A 82 -21.56 -1.39 0.48
CA GLU A 82 -20.97 -1.97 -0.74
C GLU A 82 -19.47 -2.21 -0.56
N MET A 83 -18.76 -1.28 0.09
CA MET A 83 -17.33 -1.44 0.37
C MET A 83 -17.05 -2.60 1.32
N LYS A 84 -17.88 -2.84 2.33
CA LYS A 84 -17.82 -4.07 3.15
C LYS A 84 -17.93 -5.34 2.30
N THR A 85 -18.84 -5.34 1.33
CA THR A 85 -19.01 -6.48 0.41
C THR A 85 -17.76 -6.68 -0.45
N VAL A 86 -17.21 -5.60 -1.01
CA VAL A 86 -15.97 -5.61 -1.80
C VAL A 86 -14.80 -6.19 -1.00
N PHE A 87 -14.60 -5.72 0.24
CA PHE A 87 -13.49 -6.22 1.07
C PHE A 87 -13.76 -7.63 1.60
N ARG A 88 -15.02 -8.05 1.78
CA ARG A 88 -15.35 -9.43 2.07
C ARG A 88 -14.92 -10.36 0.94
N ASP A 89 -15.18 -9.99 -0.31
CA ASP A 89 -14.74 -10.76 -1.48
C ASP A 89 -13.20 -10.77 -1.62
N ILE A 90 -12.55 -9.64 -1.38
CA ILE A 90 -11.09 -9.52 -1.41
C ILE A 90 -10.45 -10.41 -0.34
N PHE A 91 -10.95 -10.38 0.89
CA PHE A 91 -10.38 -11.13 2.01
C PHE A 91 -10.74 -12.62 2.03
N ALA A 92 -11.80 -13.00 1.32
CA ALA A 92 -12.20 -14.41 1.17
C ALA A 92 -11.30 -15.19 0.20
N GLN A 93 -10.39 -14.52 -0.53
CA GLN A 93 -9.50 -15.19 -1.47
C GLN A 93 -8.51 -16.09 -0.72
N ASP A 94 -8.41 -17.33 -1.19
CA ASP A 94 -7.41 -18.29 -0.71
C ASP A 94 -6.04 -17.95 -1.32
N THR A 95 -5.12 -17.55 -0.47
CA THR A 95 -3.72 -17.26 -0.84
C THR A 95 -2.80 -18.05 0.09
N ASP A 96 -1.73 -18.64 -0.47
CA ASP A 96 -0.81 -19.50 0.30
C ASP A 96 0.14 -18.69 1.20
N ASP A 97 -0.41 -17.83 2.06
CA ASP A 97 0.33 -16.92 2.94
C ASP A 97 0.11 -17.15 4.44
N ALA A 98 -0.66 -18.18 4.80
CA ALA A 98 -1.03 -18.54 6.17
C ALA A 98 -1.82 -17.48 6.95
N LEU A 99 -2.30 -16.40 6.31
CA LEU A 99 -3.21 -15.44 6.93
C LEU A 99 -4.66 -15.85 6.68
N VAL A 100 -5.45 -15.78 7.74
CA VAL A 100 -6.90 -15.98 7.70
C VAL A 100 -7.56 -14.69 8.15
N PHE A 101 -8.39 -14.08 7.29
CA PHE A 101 -9.15 -12.90 7.63
C PHE A 101 -10.48 -13.29 8.27
N ASP A 102 -10.81 -12.64 9.37
CA ASP A 102 -12.12 -12.72 10.00
C ASP A 102 -13.10 -11.83 9.24
N LEU A 103 -13.88 -12.43 8.36
CA LEU A 103 -14.83 -11.72 7.49
C LEU A 103 -15.96 -11.05 8.26
N ASP A 104 -16.27 -11.51 9.48
CA ASP A 104 -17.30 -10.91 10.33
C ASP A 104 -16.76 -9.69 11.11
N SER A 105 -15.44 -9.52 11.17
CA SER A 105 -14.78 -8.35 11.75
C SER A 105 -14.75 -7.11 10.84
N ILE A 106 -15.16 -7.25 9.57
CA ILE A 106 -15.06 -6.15 8.59
C ILE A 106 -16.04 -5.04 8.95
N THR A 107 -15.50 -3.83 9.13
CA THR A 107 -16.28 -2.60 9.29
C THR A 107 -15.93 -1.60 8.18
N ALA A 108 -16.84 -0.68 7.89
CA ALA A 108 -16.55 0.47 7.04
C ALA A 108 -17.35 1.66 7.60
N GLU A 109 -16.67 2.77 7.82
CA GLU A 109 -17.23 3.95 8.45
C GLU A 109 -16.77 5.21 7.69
N ASP A 110 -17.62 6.24 7.64
CA ASP A 110 -17.27 7.51 7.01
C ASP A 110 -16.18 8.22 7.80
N ILE A 111 -15.14 8.69 7.10
CA ILE A 111 -14.13 9.59 7.68
C ILE A 111 -14.71 10.98 7.74
N THR A 112 -15.05 11.44 8.95
CA THR A 112 -15.75 12.71 9.20
C THR A 112 -14.84 13.93 9.35
N GLU A 113 -13.52 13.78 9.36
CA GLU A 113 -12.58 14.85 9.69
C GLU A 113 -12.51 15.98 8.64
N PHE A 114 -12.90 15.73 7.39
CA PHE A 114 -12.89 16.74 6.33
C PHE A 114 -14.21 16.79 5.60
N LYS A 115 -15.00 17.83 5.85
CA LYS A 115 -16.34 18.06 5.21
C LYS A 115 -16.32 18.15 3.68
N GLU A 116 -15.16 18.22 3.04
CA GLU A 116 -15.02 18.39 1.59
C GLU A 116 -14.60 17.09 0.85
N TYR A 117 -14.12 16.05 1.55
CA TYR A 117 -13.72 14.80 0.93
C TYR A 117 -14.43 13.62 1.59
N HIS A 118 -15.25 12.94 0.80
CA HIS A 118 -15.82 11.66 1.24
C HIS A 118 -14.73 10.60 1.24
N GLY A 119 -14.46 10.04 2.40
CA GLY A 119 -13.56 8.91 2.59
C GLY A 119 -14.22 7.86 3.47
N LEU A 120 -13.79 6.62 3.35
CA LEU A 120 -14.18 5.51 4.22
C LEU A 120 -12.94 4.96 4.93
N HIS A 121 -13.06 4.74 6.23
CA HIS A 121 -12.16 3.88 6.97
C HIS A 121 -12.74 2.48 7.02
N THR A 122 -12.04 1.52 6.43
CA THR A 122 -12.40 0.10 6.49
C THR A 122 -11.42 -0.61 7.41
N SER A 123 -11.91 -1.43 8.33
CA SER A 123 -11.06 -2.24 9.19
C SER A 123 -11.43 -3.72 9.10
N ALA A 124 -10.44 -4.57 9.36
CA ALA A 124 -10.60 -6.01 9.46
C ALA A 124 -9.58 -6.59 10.43
N VAL A 125 -9.77 -7.84 10.80
CA VAL A 125 -8.81 -8.61 11.60
C VAL A 125 -8.30 -9.77 10.78
N ALA A 126 -6.96 -9.86 10.63
CA ALA A 126 -6.31 -11.06 10.12
C ALA A 126 -5.67 -11.85 11.26
N TYR A 127 -5.57 -13.15 11.09
CA TYR A 127 -4.92 -14.07 12.03
C TYR A 127 -3.80 -14.83 11.34
N LEU A 128 -2.63 -14.79 11.95
CA LEU A 128 -1.53 -15.71 11.65
C LEU A 128 -1.51 -16.77 12.77
N ASP A 129 -2.19 -17.90 12.56
CA ASP A 129 -2.57 -18.86 13.60
C ASP A 129 -3.39 -18.15 14.71
N ARG A 130 -2.85 -18.01 15.92
CA ARG A 130 -3.48 -17.32 17.06
C ARG A 130 -3.07 -15.84 17.18
N THR A 131 -2.16 -15.37 16.34
CA THR A 131 -1.67 -13.99 16.40
C THR A 131 -2.61 -13.08 15.63
N ARG A 132 -3.26 -12.18 16.36
CA ARG A 132 -4.19 -11.19 15.81
C ARG A 132 -3.40 -10.03 15.17
N ILE A 133 -3.77 -9.65 13.95
CA ILE A 133 -3.18 -8.54 13.20
C ILE A 133 -4.34 -7.62 12.78
N PRO A 134 -4.48 -6.44 13.37
CA PRO A 134 -5.47 -5.46 12.91
C PRO A 134 -5.03 -4.91 11.55
N ILE A 135 -5.99 -4.74 10.64
CA ILE A 135 -5.79 -4.16 9.32
C ILE A 135 -6.69 -2.95 9.21
N GLY A 136 -6.09 -1.78 8.93
CA GLY A 136 -6.77 -0.54 8.60
C GLY A 136 -6.59 -0.22 7.13
N ILE A 137 -7.64 0.35 6.50
CA ILE A 137 -7.61 0.77 5.10
C ILE A 137 -8.37 2.08 4.98
N ASP A 138 -7.68 3.13 4.61
CA ASP A 138 -8.25 4.44 4.35
C ASP A 138 -8.50 4.62 2.86
N ILE A 139 -9.74 4.88 2.49
CA ILE A 139 -10.20 4.92 1.11
C ILE A 139 -10.73 6.32 0.79
N GLY A 140 -9.99 7.06 -0.04
CA GLY A 140 -10.51 8.26 -0.67
C GLY A 140 -11.21 7.89 -1.98
N PHE A 141 -12.19 8.70 -2.40
CA PHE A 141 -12.91 8.49 -3.65
C PHE A 141 -12.64 9.65 -4.60
N GLY A 142 -12.36 9.33 -5.87
CA GLY A 142 -12.11 10.31 -6.92
C GLY A 142 -11.72 9.65 -8.23
N ASP A 143 -11.98 10.35 -9.33
CA ASP A 143 -11.73 9.82 -10.67
C ASP A 143 -10.45 10.38 -11.32
N VAL A 144 -9.96 11.52 -10.82
CA VAL A 144 -8.86 12.25 -11.44
C VAL A 144 -7.58 12.10 -10.62
N ILE A 145 -6.54 11.55 -11.25
CA ILE A 145 -5.16 11.56 -10.75
C ILE A 145 -4.32 12.26 -11.80
N TYR A 146 -3.48 13.18 -11.38
CA TYR A 146 -2.52 13.82 -12.26
C TYR A 146 -1.14 13.88 -11.56
N PRO A 147 -0.06 13.40 -12.22
CA PRO A 147 -0.05 12.52 -13.40
C PRO A 147 -0.81 11.19 -13.19
N ASP A 148 -1.05 10.45 -14.28
CA ASP A 148 -1.74 9.16 -14.22
C ASP A 148 -1.06 8.17 -13.24
N ALA A 149 -1.86 7.24 -12.70
CA ALA A 149 -1.36 6.16 -11.87
C ALA A 149 -0.35 5.29 -12.65
N VAL A 150 0.64 4.78 -11.95
CA VAL A 150 1.67 3.90 -12.49
C VAL A 150 1.53 2.49 -11.93
N GLU A 151 1.82 1.47 -12.75
CA GLU A 151 1.94 0.10 -12.23
C GLU A 151 3.29 -0.10 -11.56
N MET A 152 3.29 -0.73 -10.40
CA MET A 152 4.51 -1.12 -9.70
C MET A 152 4.37 -2.48 -9.03
N ASP A 153 5.51 -3.16 -8.85
CA ASP A 153 5.60 -4.32 -7.97
C ASP A 153 5.86 -3.83 -6.54
N PHE A 154 4.94 -4.15 -5.63
CA PHE A 154 5.08 -3.76 -4.23
C PHE A 154 6.12 -4.66 -3.53
N PRO A 155 7.07 -4.09 -2.76
CA PRO A 155 8.13 -4.87 -2.13
C PRO A 155 7.60 -5.84 -1.07
N VAL A 156 8.05 -7.08 -1.14
CA VAL A 156 7.68 -8.13 -0.17
C VAL A 156 8.75 -8.31 0.90
N ILE A 157 8.32 -8.56 2.14
CA ILE A 157 9.24 -8.77 3.27
C ILE A 157 9.68 -10.23 3.42
N LEU A 158 8.90 -11.15 2.88
CA LEU A 158 9.26 -12.56 2.77
C LEU A 158 9.37 -12.92 1.28
N ASP A 159 10.03 -14.04 0.97
CA ASP A 159 10.14 -14.57 -0.39
C ASP A 159 8.80 -15.18 -0.82
N MET A 160 7.91 -14.30 -1.30
CA MET A 160 6.55 -14.60 -1.75
C MET A 160 6.26 -13.82 -3.04
N GLU A 161 5.15 -14.13 -3.68
CA GLU A 161 4.69 -13.39 -4.86
C GLU A 161 4.40 -11.94 -4.50
N ALA A 162 5.01 -11.02 -5.27
CA ALA A 162 4.85 -9.59 -5.06
C ALA A 162 3.50 -9.09 -5.61
N PRO A 163 2.79 -8.22 -4.87
CA PRO A 163 1.61 -7.54 -5.38
C PRO A 163 1.98 -6.65 -6.57
N ARG A 164 1.26 -6.78 -7.69
CA ARG A 164 1.34 -5.83 -8.79
C ARG A 164 0.15 -4.88 -8.72
N VAL A 165 0.41 -3.62 -8.45
CA VAL A 165 -0.61 -2.63 -8.12
C VAL A 165 -0.51 -1.36 -8.95
N ASN A 166 -1.65 -0.69 -9.14
CA ASN A 166 -1.64 0.70 -9.54
C ASN A 166 -1.28 1.55 -8.31
N ALA A 167 -0.41 2.51 -8.47
CA ALA A 167 0.01 3.41 -7.41
C ALA A 167 0.09 4.85 -7.92
N TYR A 168 0.13 5.81 -7.02
CA TYR A 168 0.47 7.18 -7.36
C TYR A 168 1.84 7.23 -8.03
N SER A 169 2.05 8.21 -8.91
CA SER A 169 3.41 8.57 -9.32
C SER A 169 4.11 9.33 -8.18
N LEU A 170 5.43 9.42 -8.25
CA LEU A 170 6.19 10.20 -7.25
C LEU A 170 5.74 11.67 -7.26
N GLU A 171 5.46 12.21 -8.46
CA GLU A 171 4.99 13.58 -8.66
C GLU A 171 3.62 13.82 -8.02
N SER A 172 2.70 12.87 -8.11
CA SER A 172 1.39 12.94 -7.47
C SER A 172 1.48 12.93 -5.94
N SER A 173 2.56 12.39 -5.40
CA SER A 173 2.79 12.24 -3.96
C SER A 173 3.57 13.41 -3.34
N ILE A 174 4.09 14.35 -4.13
CA ILE A 174 4.89 15.50 -3.63
C ILE A 174 4.18 16.28 -2.52
N PRO A 175 2.86 16.57 -2.60
CA PRO A 175 2.17 17.29 -1.52
C PRO A 175 2.14 16.53 -0.18
N GLU A 176 2.29 15.21 -0.22
CA GLU A 176 2.25 14.33 0.96
C GLU A 176 3.65 14.09 1.56
N LEU A 177 4.72 14.49 0.85
CA LEU A 177 6.10 14.26 1.28
C LEU A 177 6.52 15.25 2.37
N PRO A 178 7.12 14.76 3.48
CA PRO A 178 7.80 15.65 4.44
C PRO A 178 8.92 16.41 3.74
N GLY A 179 9.11 17.68 4.09
CA GLY A 179 10.06 18.59 3.41
C GLY A 179 11.51 18.09 3.28
N ARG A 180 11.94 17.11 4.08
CA ARG A 180 13.27 16.48 3.99
C ARG A 180 13.42 15.49 2.83
N VAL A 181 12.32 15.00 2.28
CA VAL A 181 12.33 13.96 1.22
C VAL A 181 12.43 14.60 -0.18
N LEU A 182 12.03 15.87 -0.30
CA LEU A 182 12.07 16.62 -1.58
C LEU A 182 13.49 16.80 -2.18
N SER A 183 14.54 16.49 -1.41
CA SER A 183 15.93 16.57 -1.88
C SER A 183 16.49 15.28 -2.48
N ALA A 184 15.74 14.17 -2.44
CA ALA A 184 16.15 12.90 -3.01
C ALA A 184 15.76 12.82 -4.49
N THR A 185 16.74 12.63 -5.37
CA THR A 185 16.47 12.44 -6.82
C THR A 185 16.03 10.98 -7.09
N PRO A 186 15.10 10.76 -8.03
CA PRO A 186 14.59 9.41 -8.38
C PRO A 186 15.67 8.39 -8.74
N ALA A 187 16.79 8.84 -9.28
CA ALA A 187 17.91 7.99 -9.68
C ALA A 187 18.57 7.22 -8.52
N HIS A 188 18.41 7.67 -7.27
CA HIS A 188 18.97 7.01 -6.09
C HIS A 188 18.03 5.99 -5.46
N LEU A 189 16.79 5.88 -5.94
CA LEU A 189 15.74 5.08 -5.31
C LEU A 189 15.62 3.67 -5.87
N GLY A 190 16.32 3.32 -6.95
CA GLY A 190 16.33 1.95 -7.52
C GLY A 190 14.95 1.43 -7.97
N ILE A 191 13.98 2.32 -8.18
CA ILE A 191 12.59 1.97 -8.48
C ILE A 191 12.51 1.39 -9.89
N ARG A 192 12.04 0.15 -10.02
CA ARG A 192 11.69 -0.44 -11.31
C ARG A 192 10.20 -0.24 -11.57
N PHE A 193 9.89 0.67 -12.47
CA PHE A 193 8.56 0.76 -13.06
C PHE A 193 8.49 -0.16 -14.28
N SER A 194 7.53 -1.04 -14.33
CA SER A 194 7.26 -1.86 -15.51
C SER A 194 6.43 -1.04 -16.50
N GLY A 195 7.10 -0.44 -17.46
CA GLY A 195 6.41 0.17 -18.60
C GLY A 195 6.98 1.52 -19.02
N GLY A 196 7.75 1.50 -20.10
CA GLY A 196 7.88 2.56 -21.09
C GLY A 196 8.77 3.76 -20.77
N SER A 197 9.83 3.84 -21.55
CA SER A 197 10.63 5.04 -21.87
C SER A 197 11.51 5.60 -20.75
N ALA A 198 12.78 5.32 -20.88
CA ALA A 198 13.84 6.05 -20.19
C ALA A 198 13.66 7.56 -20.43
N TYR A 199 13.51 8.32 -19.35
CA TYR A 199 13.64 9.77 -19.43
C TYR A 199 15.08 10.11 -19.77
N ASP A 200 15.27 10.60 -21.00
CA ASP A 200 16.52 11.17 -21.45
C ASP A 200 16.75 12.50 -20.72
N THR A 201 17.64 12.49 -19.73
CA THR A 201 18.03 13.69 -18.97
C THR A 201 19.10 14.53 -19.65
N SER A 202 19.27 14.41 -20.97
CA SER A 202 20.24 15.19 -21.75
C SER A 202 19.61 16.43 -22.39
N ASN A 203 18.90 17.28 -21.65
CA ASN A 203 18.72 18.67 -22.08
C ASN A 203 18.11 19.55 -20.97
N SER A 204 18.94 20.18 -20.15
CA SER A 204 18.55 21.40 -19.44
C SER A 204 19.74 22.35 -19.31
N GLY A 205 20.03 23.02 -20.41
CA GLY A 205 20.69 24.30 -20.35
C GLY A 205 19.69 25.33 -19.80
N PHE A 206 19.72 25.61 -18.52
CA PHE A 206 19.15 26.83 -17.97
C PHE A 206 20.29 27.82 -17.72
N GLN A 207 20.47 28.71 -18.68
CA GLN A 207 21.26 29.94 -18.46
C GLN A 207 20.42 30.89 -17.60
N SER A 208 20.97 31.24 -16.46
CA SER A 208 20.52 32.34 -15.62
C SER A 208 20.77 33.67 -16.30
N HIS A 209 19.73 34.45 -16.56
CA HIS A 209 19.80 35.91 -16.72
C HIS A 209 18.67 36.55 -15.93
N TRP A 210 19.06 37.45 -15.05
CA TRP A 210 18.42 38.42 -14.15
C TRP A 210 18.14 37.96 -12.74
#